data_b52cb0ad21e4a38e40618f5ee895f7be
#
_entry.id   b52cb0ad21e4a38e40618f5ee895f7be
#
_cell.length_a   1.000
_cell.length_b   1.000
_cell.length_c   1.000
_cell.angle_alpha   90.00
_cell.angle_beta   90.00
_cell.angle_gamma   90.00
#
_symmetry.space_group_name_H-M   'P 1'
#
loop_
_entity.id
_entity.type
_entity.pdbx_description
1 polymer ?
#
loop_
_entity_poly.entity_id
_entity_poly.type
_entity_poly.pdbx_seq_one_letter_code
_entity_poly.pdbx_strand_id
1 'polypeptide(L)'
;MFYVDGYENCIKTVFLLACSHQQQTIDSLQKLKNQYICFLNKHFSETPIPTHGNLEQFCVDIERIKKIAVKHQGKGSRKPKIDLNTPLASMEEALSHVKNGQILLNQVNPSLGTIFDLVIHTLFYLRSPNARGGSTSDAPGTIWCAIKRHWTDMDTAECLVHELTHNLVVLDELCYQHYTDRSQLSNKKNYAKSSILKIERPFDNAFHSLVVAHEILRYRQEAGEPSNPHVHPPSEQMLSASLETVQSIKSVVDNTDLVQPRFSEILGKVETSLHQLEKSFQTVVVV
;
A
#
# COMPACT_ATOMS: atom_id res chain seq x y z
N MET A 1 2.87 -6.16 -3.96
CA MET A 1 3.38 -7.21 -3.15
C MET A 1 2.46 -8.44 -3.11
N PHE A 2 1.13 -8.28 -3.06
CA PHE A 2 0.25 -9.46 -3.11
C PHE A 2 0.36 -10.20 -4.44
N TYR A 3 0.22 -9.50 -5.57
CA TYR A 3 0.36 -10.10 -6.90
C TYR A 3 1.81 -10.37 -7.33
N VAL A 4 2.77 -9.66 -6.74
CA VAL A 4 4.21 -9.89 -7.01
C VAL A 4 4.71 -11.16 -6.35
N ASP A 5 4.38 -11.36 -5.08
CA ASP A 5 4.94 -12.45 -4.26
C ASP A 5 3.96 -13.59 -3.98
N GLY A 6 2.68 -13.35 -4.12
CA GLY A 6 1.62 -14.30 -3.81
C GLY A 6 1.22 -14.30 -2.32
N TYR A 7 0.04 -14.89 -2.08
CA TYR A 7 -0.60 -14.98 -0.76
C TYR A 7 0.33 -15.57 0.32
N GLU A 8 0.95 -16.71 0.02
CA GLU A 8 1.78 -17.46 0.98
C GLU A 8 3.00 -16.64 1.45
N ASN A 9 3.64 -15.89 0.55
CA ASN A 9 4.78 -15.06 0.93
C ASN A 9 4.35 -13.83 1.74
N CYS A 10 3.17 -13.26 1.48
CA CYS A 10 2.62 -12.19 2.33
C CYS A 10 2.35 -12.72 3.75
N ILE A 11 1.73 -13.89 3.90
CA ILE A 11 1.55 -14.56 5.20
C ILE A 11 2.89 -14.82 5.87
N LYS A 12 3.88 -15.36 5.14
CA LYS A 12 5.21 -15.64 5.66
C LYS A 12 5.90 -14.37 6.19
N THR A 13 5.82 -13.26 5.47
CA THR A 13 6.38 -11.97 5.92
C THR A 13 5.77 -11.53 7.24
N VAL A 14 4.44 -11.55 7.36
CA VAL A 14 3.75 -11.21 8.61
C VAL A 14 4.12 -12.20 9.74
N PHE A 15 4.23 -13.50 9.42
CA PHE A 15 4.62 -14.53 10.36
C PHE A 15 6.03 -14.31 10.90
N LEU A 16 7.01 -14.01 10.04
CA LEU A 16 8.39 -13.73 10.45
C LEU A 16 8.46 -12.54 11.42
N LEU A 17 7.73 -11.46 11.15
CA LEU A 17 7.66 -10.30 12.04
C LEU A 17 6.99 -10.65 13.36
N ALA A 18 5.87 -11.36 13.34
CA ALA A 18 5.15 -11.79 14.52
C ALA A 18 5.99 -12.69 15.43
N CYS A 19 6.74 -13.65 14.84
CA CYS A 19 7.59 -14.61 15.58
C CYS A 19 8.91 -14.01 16.05
N SER A 20 9.36 -12.88 15.51
CA SER A 20 10.62 -12.25 15.92
C SER A 20 10.63 -11.87 17.41
N HIS A 21 9.49 -11.93 18.08
CA HIS A 21 9.28 -11.43 19.43
C HIS A 21 8.92 -12.48 20.49
N GLN A 22 8.17 -13.53 20.13
CA GLN A 22 7.75 -14.60 21.04
C GLN A 22 7.65 -15.94 20.33
N GLN A 23 8.20 -17.00 20.92
CA GLN A 23 8.01 -18.37 20.46
C GLN A 23 6.65 -18.92 20.92
N GLN A 24 5.56 -18.46 20.32
CA GLN A 24 4.25 -19.05 20.54
C GLN A 24 3.81 -19.82 19.30
N THR A 25 3.10 -20.93 19.51
CA THR A 25 2.52 -21.69 18.40
C THR A 25 1.41 -20.87 17.75
N ILE A 26 1.58 -20.54 16.47
CA ILE A 26 0.59 -19.83 15.65
C ILE A 26 -0.10 -20.88 14.78
N ASP A 27 -1.34 -21.22 15.12
CA ASP A 27 -2.15 -22.24 14.45
C ASP A 27 -3.38 -21.67 13.73
N SER A 28 -3.54 -20.35 13.73
CA SER A 28 -4.65 -19.66 13.06
C SER A 28 -4.28 -18.25 12.63
N LEU A 29 -4.98 -17.72 11.63
CA LEU A 29 -4.81 -16.33 11.17
C LEU A 29 -5.14 -15.32 12.30
N GLN A 30 -6.10 -15.61 13.16
CA GLN A 30 -6.41 -14.74 14.29
C GLN A 30 -5.25 -14.67 15.29
N LYS A 31 -4.62 -15.80 15.62
CA LYS A 31 -3.41 -15.79 16.45
C LYS A 31 -2.26 -15.06 15.77
N LEU A 32 -2.08 -15.27 14.45
CA LEU A 32 -1.08 -14.55 13.69
C LEU A 32 -1.32 -13.02 13.76
N LYS A 33 -2.55 -12.57 13.55
CA LYS A 33 -2.92 -11.15 13.66
C LYS A 33 -2.61 -10.59 15.04
N ASN A 34 -2.97 -11.32 16.09
CA ASN A 34 -2.70 -10.89 17.47
C ASN A 34 -1.20 -10.75 17.75
N GLN A 35 -0.38 -11.72 17.32
CA GLN A 35 1.08 -11.65 17.47
C GLN A 35 1.71 -10.53 16.61
N TYR A 36 1.20 -10.31 15.39
CA TYR A 36 1.60 -9.19 14.56
C TYR A 36 1.30 -7.84 15.23
N ILE A 37 0.12 -7.69 15.87
CA ILE A 37 -0.21 -6.49 16.66
C ILE A 37 0.76 -6.33 17.84
N CYS A 38 1.13 -7.41 18.53
CA CYS A 38 2.14 -7.35 19.60
C CYS A 38 3.50 -6.86 19.08
N PHE A 39 3.93 -7.36 17.91
CA PHE A 39 5.14 -6.88 17.22
C PHE A 39 5.04 -5.37 16.92
N LEU A 40 3.94 -4.91 16.31
CA LEU A 40 3.74 -3.50 16.00
C LEU A 40 3.77 -2.61 17.26
N ASN A 41 3.08 -3.01 18.32
CA ASN A 41 3.06 -2.26 19.58
C ASN A 41 4.44 -2.13 20.22
N LYS A 42 5.31 -3.11 20.04
CA LYS A 42 6.68 -3.04 20.54
C LYS A 42 7.56 -2.12 19.73
N HIS A 43 7.47 -2.18 18.41
CA HIS A 43 8.36 -1.47 17.51
C HIS A 43 7.86 -0.07 17.12
N PHE A 44 6.54 0.16 17.23
CA PHE A 44 5.86 1.42 16.87
C PHE A 44 4.99 1.93 18.04
N SER A 45 5.59 2.00 19.23
CA SER A 45 4.91 2.27 20.51
C SER A 45 4.23 3.63 20.63
N GLU A 46 4.56 4.60 19.76
CA GLU A 46 3.94 5.93 19.77
C GLU A 46 2.47 5.93 19.29
N THR A 47 2.05 4.87 18.62
CA THR A 47 0.67 4.68 18.13
C THR A 47 0.13 3.32 18.56
N PRO A 48 -0.02 3.07 19.88
CA PRO A 48 -0.36 1.73 20.36
C PRO A 48 -1.73 1.28 19.85
N ILE A 49 -1.78 0.01 19.45
CA ILE A 49 -2.98 -0.66 18.98
C ILE A 49 -3.61 -1.36 20.18
N PRO A 50 -4.91 -1.19 20.44
CA PRO A 50 -5.58 -1.93 21.51
C PRO A 50 -5.42 -3.43 21.32
N THR A 51 -4.99 -4.13 22.39
CA THR A 51 -4.80 -5.59 22.39
C THR A 51 -5.98 -6.35 23.01
N HIS A 52 -6.92 -5.63 23.60
CA HIS A 52 -8.10 -6.20 24.26
C HIS A 52 -9.38 -5.65 23.66
N GLY A 53 -10.35 -6.53 23.42
CA GLY A 53 -11.63 -6.23 22.80
C GLY A 53 -11.67 -6.56 21.30
N ASN A 54 -12.83 -6.43 20.69
CA ASN A 54 -12.99 -6.48 19.22
C ASN A 54 -12.34 -5.23 18.64
N LEU A 55 -11.18 -5.39 18.03
CA LEU A 55 -10.52 -4.32 17.29
C LEU A 55 -11.42 -3.97 16.09
N GLU A 56 -12.19 -2.90 16.22
CA GLU A 56 -12.88 -2.37 15.06
C GLU A 56 -11.83 -1.77 14.11
N GLN A 57 -11.70 -2.38 12.95
CA GLN A 57 -10.79 -1.94 11.89
C GLN A 57 -11.11 -0.48 11.49
N PHE A 58 -12.39 -0.11 11.50
CA PHE A 58 -12.86 1.24 11.20
C PHE A 58 -12.84 2.12 12.44
N CYS A 59 -11.89 3.04 12.50
CA CYS A 59 -11.71 3.91 13.66
C CYS A 59 -12.46 5.23 13.50
N VAL A 60 -13.32 5.55 14.47
CA VAL A 60 -14.02 6.84 14.59
C VAL A 60 -13.63 7.60 15.87
N ASP A 61 -12.73 7.06 16.69
CA ASP A 61 -12.17 7.74 17.85
C ASP A 61 -11.28 8.89 17.44
N ILE A 62 -11.80 10.12 17.57
CA ILE A 62 -11.15 11.36 17.12
C ILE A 62 -9.79 11.58 17.80
N GLU A 63 -9.68 11.28 19.09
CA GLU A 63 -8.42 11.50 19.82
C GLU A 63 -7.34 10.51 19.36
N ARG A 64 -7.71 9.26 19.11
CA ARG A 64 -6.81 8.26 18.52
C ARG A 64 -6.45 8.65 17.08
N ILE A 65 -7.43 9.05 16.27
CA ILE A 65 -7.21 9.49 14.89
C ILE A 65 -6.22 10.66 14.84
N LYS A 66 -6.37 11.68 15.66
CA LYS A 66 -5.46 12.83 15.71
C LYS A 66 -4.01 12.41 15.98
N LYS A 67 -3.79 11.48 16.94
CA LYS A 67 -2.45 10.97 17.26
C LYS A 67 -1.84 10.23 16.08
N ILE A 68 -2.60 9.37 15.40
CA ILE A 68 -2.13 8.62 14.24
C ILE A 68 -1.92 9.55 13.04
N ALA A 69 -2.83 10.49 12.78
CA ALA A 69 -2.79 11.39 11.64
C ALA A 69 -1.53 12.26 11.59
N VAL A 70 -0.94 12.60 12.75
CA VAL A 70 0.35 13.30 12.81
C VAL A 70 1.45 12.52 12.10
N LYS A 71 1.47 11.17 12.22
CA LYS A 71 2.43 10.31 11.52
C LYS A 71 2.24 10.31 10.01
N HIS A 72 1.01 10.48 9.55
CA HIS A 72 0.66 10.53 8.13
C HIS A 72 0.92 11.89 7.45
N GLN A 73 1.20 12.95 8.21
CA GLN A 73 1.47 14.28 7.63
C GLN A 73 2.76 14.34 6.81
N GLY A 74 3.65 13.35 6.94
CA GLY A 74 4.88 13.22 6.16
C GLY A 74 5.88 14.37 6.37
N LYS A 75 7.06 14.21 5.77
CA LYS A 75 8.11 15.25 5.74
C LYS A 75 8.27 15.72 4.29
N GLY A 76 8.33 17.03 4.03
CA GLY A 76 8.61 17.57 2.70
C GLY A 76 7.56 18.52 2.13
N SER A 77 7.77 18.98 0.90
CA SER A 77 6.96 20.04 0.26
C SER A 77 5.58 19.58 -0.24
N ARG A 78 5.34 18.28 -0.35
CA ARG A 78 4.08 17.69 -0.82
C ARG A 78 3.32 16.96 0.28
N LYS A 79 3.25 17.58 1.45
CA LYS A 79 2.49 17.02 2.57
C LYS A 79 1.00 16.93 2.24
N PRO A 80 0.31 15.82 2.58
CA PRO A 80 -1.14 15.80 2.53
C PRO A 80 -1.69 16.85 3.50
N LYS A 81 -2.63 17.67 3.02
CA LYS A 81 -3.38 18.57 3.87
C LYS A 81 -4.54 17.79 4.48
N ILE A 82 -4.35 17.33 5.71
CA ILE A 82 -5.35 16.53 6.43
C ILE A 82 -6.16 17.44 7.32
N ASP A 83 -7.49 17.41 7.17
CA ASP A 83 -8.42 18.16 8.02
C ASP A 83 -8.73 17.37 9.30
N LEU A 84 -8.04 17.71 10.37
CA LEU A 84 -8.23 17.11 11.69
C LEU A 84 -9.57 17.48 12.37
N ASN A 85 -10.31 18.46 11.80
CA ASN A 85 -11.64 18.86 12.27
C ASN A 85 -12.75 18.23 11.42
N THR A 86 -12.47 17.12 10.74
CA THR A 86 -13.48 16.39 9.99
C THR A 86 -14.64 15.96 10.92
N PRO A 87 -15.91 16.35 10.63
CA PRO A 87 -17.05 16.01 11.47
C PRO A 87 -17.29 14.50 11.55
N LEU A 88 -17.70 14.00 12.72
CA LEU A 88 -17.99 12.58 12.95
C LEU A 88 -19.00 12.00 11.94
N ALA A 89 -20.11 12.69 11.68
CA ALA A 89 -21.10 12.26 10.70
C ALA A 89 -20.50 12.07 9.28
N SER A 90 -19.51 12.91 8.90
CA SER A 90 -18.79 12.73 7.64
C SER A 90 -17.86 11.52 7.65
N MET A 91 -17.30 11.17 8.83
CA MET A 91 -16.48 9.97 8.99
C MET A 91 -17.35 8.72 8.85
N GLU A 92 -18.51 8.67 9.49
CA GLU A 92 -19.44 7.55 9.45
C GLU A 92 -19.97 7.31 8.02
N GLU A 93 -20.39 8.38 7.31
CA GLU A 93 -20.82 8.32 5.90
C GLU A 93 -19.70 7.76 5.01
N ALA A 94 -18.49 8.30 5.13
CA ALA A 94 -17.35 7.86 4.33
C ALA A 94 -16.95 6.41 4.64
N LEU A 95 -16.96 6.00 5.90
CA LEU A 95 -16.64 4.63 6.30
C LEU A 95 -17.65 3.60 5.75
N SER A 96 -18.91 3.99 5.53
CA SER A 96 -19.87 3.15 4.81
C SER A 96 -19.38 2.85 3.38
N HIS A 97 -18.91 3.86 2.65
CA HIS A 97 -18.32 3.66 1.31
C HIS A 97 -17.04 2.80 1.37
N VAL A 98 -16.20 2.99 2.39
CA VAL A 98 -15.00 2.14 2.56
C VAL A 98 -15.38 0.68 2.74
N LYS A 99 -16.42 0.39 3.53
CA LYS A 99 -16.94 -0.98 3.72
C LYS A 99 -17.39 -1.61 2.41
N ASN A 100 -18.07 -0.86 1.55
CA ASN A 100 -18.46 -1.37 0.23
C ASN A 100 -17.25 -1.70 -0.64
N GLY A 101 -16.24 -0.81 -0.68
CA GLY A 101 -14.97 -1.08 -1.38
C GLY A 101 -14.25 -2.32 -0.84
N GLN A 102 -14.25 -2.54 0.48
CA GLN A 102 -13.68 -3.73 1.09
C GLN A 102 -14.47 -5.00 0.76
N ILE A 103 -15.80 -4.92 0.71
CA ILE A 103 -16.66 -6.03 0.28
C ILE A 103 -16.33 -6.41 -1.16
N LEU A 104 -16.23 -5.42 -2.06
CA LEU A 104 -15.84 -5.65 -3.46
C LEU A 104 -14.45 -6.29 -3.56
N LEU A 105 -13.47 -5.79 -2.81
CA LEU A 105 -12.12 -6.35 -2.77
C LEU A 105 -12.15 -7.84 -2.36
N ASN A 106 -12.92 -8.19 -1.33
CA ASN A 106 -13.10 -9.58 -0.90
C ASN A 106 -13.82 -10.44 -1.94
N GLN A 107 -14.79 -9.90 -2.67
CA GLN A 107 -15.52 -10.61 -3.72
C GLN A 107 -14.65 -10.88 -4.94
N VAL A 108 -13.83 -9.91 -5.34
CA VAL A 108 -12.88 -10.04 -6.46
C VAL A 108 -11.78 -11.03 -6.13
N ASN A 109 -11.17 -10.92 -4.96
CA ASN A 109 -10.09 -11.80 -4.53
C ASN A 109 -10.13 -12.04 -3.02
N PRO A 110 -10.73 -13.16 -2.57
CA PRO A 110 -10.83 -13.49 -1.13
C PRO A 110 -9.48 -13.61 -0.41
N SER A 111 -8.42 -14.04 -1.13
CA SER A 111 -7.07 -14.12 -0.55
C SER A 111 -6.47 -12.73 -0.32
N LEU A 112 -6.69 -11.81 -1.25
CA LEU A 112 -6.29 -10.40 -1.09
C LEU A 112 -7.05 -9.75 0.08
N GLY A 113 -8.34 -10.03 0.21
CA GLY A 113 -9.15 -9.59 1.35
C GLY A 113 -8.64 -10.14 2.68
N THR A 114 -8.24 -11.40 2.72
CA THR A 114 -7.63 -12.00 3.93
C THR A 114 -6.33 -11.30 4.31
N ILE A 115 -5.46 -10.98 3.34
CA ILE A 115 -4.22 -10.23 3.59
C ILE A 115 -4.54 -8.80 4.06
N PHE A 116 -5.56 -8.15 3.46
CA PHE A 116 -6.00 -6.83 3.91
C PHE A 116 -6.42 -6.87 5.38
N ASP A 117 -7.26 -7.82 5.75
CA ASP A 117 -7.74 -7.96 7.14
C ASP A 117 -6.63 -8.34 8.11
N LEU A 118 -5.63 -9.11 7.68
CA LEU A 118 -4.49 -9.46 8.51
C LEU A 118 -3.58 -8.26 8.78
N VAL A 119 -3.26 -7.50 7.73
CA VAL A 119 -2.24 -6.43 7.77
C VAL A 119 -2.82 -5.12 8.26
N ILE A 120 -4.01 -4.72 7.78
CA ILE A 120 -4.61 -3.43 8.14
C ILE A 120 -5.47 -3.59 9.40
N HIS A 121 -5.01 -2.99 10.49
CA HIS A 121 -5.71 -3.04 11.78
C HIS A 121 -6.46 -1.74 12.11
N THR A 122 -6.13 -0.62 11.45
CA THR A 122 -6.80 0.66 11.67
C THR A 122 -6.98 1.39 10.34
N LEU A 123 -8.23 1.67 10.01
CA LEU A 123 -8.64 2.47 8.89
C LEU A 123 -9.51 3.61 9.39
N PHE A 124 -9.24 4.83 8.94
CA PHE A 124 -10.00 6.01 9.31
C PHE A 124 -10.18 6.96 8.12
N TYR A 125 -11.18 7.82 8.21
CA TYR A 125 -11.46 8.83 7.21
C TYR A 125 -11.09 10.22 7.73
N LEU A 126 -10.39 10.99 6.90
CA LEU A 126 -10.20 12.43 7.10
C LEU A 126 -10.32 13.16 5.77
N ARG A 127 -10.91 14.36 5.78
CA ARG A 127 -10.98 15.20 4.59
C ARG A 127 -9.59 15.66 4.17
N SER A 128 -9.36 15.68 2.85
CA SER A 128 -8.16 16.27 2.27
C SER A 128 -8.47 16.87 0.90
N PRO A 129 -8.02 18.10 0.61
CA PRO A 129 -8.18 18.69 -0.70
C PRO A 129 -7.18 18.19 -1.74
N ASN A 130 -6.02 17.68 -1.29
CA ASN A 130 -4.87 17.37 -2.16
C ASN A 130 -4.38 15.93 -2.08
N ALA A 131 -5.00 15.09 -1.27
CA ALA A 131 -4.69 13.66 -1.18
C ALA A 131 -5.96 12.81 -1.22
N ARG A 132 -5.81 11.54 -1.57
CA ARG A 132 -6.89 10.55 -1.65
C ARG A 132 -6.87 9.56 -0.49
N GLY A 133 -5.72 9.41 0.14
CA GLY A 133 -5.44 8.52 1.23
C GLY A 133 -3.97 8.56 1.59
N GLY A 134 -3.54 7.64 2.44
CA GLY A 134 -2.14 7.48 2.78
C GLY A 134 -1.89 6.42 3.83
N SER A 135 -0.70 5.88 3.74
CA SER A 135 -0.04 5.02 4.73
C SER A 135 1.32 5.59 5.10
N THR A 136 1.93 5.09 6.14
CA THR A 136 3.26 5.54 6.58
C THR A 136 4.05 4.39 7.20
N SER A 137 5.36 4.37 6.96
CA SER A 137 6.28 3.43 7.62
C SER A 137 6.41 3.68 9.13
N ASP A 138 6.01 4.85 9.63
CA ASP A 138 6.04 5.19 11.05
C ASP A 138 4.84 4.62 11.83
N ALA A 139 3.83 4.10 11.14
CA ALA A 139 2.65 3.44 11.71
C ALA A 139 2.11 2.34 10.77
N PRO A 140 2.86 1.24 10.54
CA PRO A 140 2.43 0.16 9.67
C PRO A 140 1.09 -0.44 10.10
N GLY A 141 0.27 -0.86 9.13
CA GLY A 141 -1.07 -1.40 9.38
C GLY A 141 -2.14 -0.33 9.65
N THR A 142 -1.77 0.97 9.56
CA THR A 142 -2.72 2.08 9.61
C THR A 142 -2.85 2.72 8.23
N ILE A 143 -4.09 2.97 7.80
CA ILE A 143 -4.37 3.71 6.58
C ILE A 143 -5.46 4.74 6.85
N TRP A 144 -5.40 5.84 6.13
CA TRP A 144 -6.48 6.80 6.08
C TRP A 144 -6.94 7.01 4.63
N CYS A 145 -8.22 7.32 4.46
CA CYS A 145 -8.83 7.58 3.17
C CYS A 145 -9.48 8.96 3.16
N ALA A 146 -9.44 9.64 2.01
CA ALA A 146 -10.14 10.89 1.75
C ALA A 146 -11.14 10.69 0.60
N ILE A 147 -12.02 9.71 0.75
CA ILE A 147 -13.01 9.29 -0.24
C ILE A 147 -13.86 10.48 -0.66
N LYS A 148 -14.15 10.58 -1.95
CA LYS A 148 -14.99 11.61 -2.52
C LYS A 148 -16.38 11.02 -2.82
N ARG A 149 -17.45 11.83 -2.73
CA ARG A 149 -18.83 11.40 -2.96
C ARG A 149 -19.09 10.76 -4.34
N HIS A 150 -18.28 11.11 -5.34
CA HIS A 150 -18.41 10.58 -6.70
C HIS A 150 -17.61 9.30 -6.95
N TRP A 151 -16.85 8.81 -5.95
CA TRP A 151 -16.13 7.56 -6.09
C TRP A 151 -17.09 6.38 -6.12
N THR A 152 -16.77 5.43 -6.98
CA THR A 152 -17.43 4.12 -7.03
C THR A 152 -16.84 3.19 -5.98
N ASP A 153 -17.47 2.03 -5.75
CA ASP A 153 -16.91 0.98 -4.91
C ASP A 153 -15.57 0.46 -5.50
N MET A 154 -15.43 0.47 -6.83
CA MET A 154 -14.18 0.13 -7.52
C MET A 154 -13.07 1.14 -7.22
N ASP A 155 -13.35 2.45 -7.29
CA ASP A 155 -12.38 3.50 -6.91
C ASP A 155 -11.93 3.32 -5.45
N THR A 156 -12.87 2.98 -4.58
CA THR A 156 -12.58 2.74 -3.17
C THR A 156 -11.74 1.48 -2.98
N ALA A 157 -12.09 0.37 -3.63
CA ALA A 157 -11.32 -0.87 -3.59
C ALA A 157 -9.88 -0.67 -4.10
N GLU A 158 -9.70 0.05 -5.21
CA GLU A 158 -8.37 0.42 -5.71
C GLU A 158 -7.56 1.26 -4.71
N CYS A 159 -8.21 2.19 -4.01
CA CYS A 159 -7.57 2.96 -2.94
C CYS A 159 -7.11 2.03 -1.80
N LEU A 160 -7.91 1.04 -1.41
CA LEU A 160 -7.55 0.08 -0.38
C LEU A 160 -6.39 -0.82 -0.82
N VAL A 161 -6.38 -1.29 -2.08
CA VAL A 161 -5.25 -2.05 -2.67
C VAL A 161 -3.98 -1.20 -2.68
N HIS A 162 -4.07 0.07 -3.06
CA HIS A 162 -2.96 1.02 -3.06
C HIS A 162 -2.30 1.11 -1.67
N GLU A 163 -3.10 1.40 -0.65
CA GLU A 163 -2.58 1.60 0.70
C GLU A 163 -2.12 0.29 1.36
N LEU A 164 -2.79 -0.84 1.07
CA LEU A 164 -2.31 -2.16 1.46
C LEU A 164 -0.92 -2.45 0.86
N THR A 165 -0.74 -2.15 -0.42
CA THR A 165 0.53 -2.38 -1.11
C THR A 165 1.68 -1.62 -0.45
N HIS A 166 1.49 -0.37 -0.09
CA HIS A 166 2.49 0.39 0.66
C HIS A 166 2.85 -0.28 1.98
N ASN A 167 1.86 -0.77 2.73
CA ASN A 167 2.11 -1.50 3.96
C ASN A 167 2.89 -2.80 3.72
N LEU A 168 2.51 -3.59 2.70
CA LEU A 168 3.21 -4.84 2.37
C LEU A 168 4.67 -4.61 1.97
N VAL A 169 4.98 -3.54 1.20
CA VAL A 169 6.36 -3.18 0.86
C VAL A 169 7.16 -2.81 2.12
N VAL A 170 6.56 -2.04 3.04
CA VAL A 170 7.20 -1.70 4.31
C VAL A 170 7.47 -2.95 5.17
N LEU A 171 6.50 -3.86 5.28
CA LEU A 171 6.67 -5.10 6.06
C LEU A 171 7.73 -6.02 5.44
N ASP A 172 7.78 -6.13 4.11
CA ASP A 172 8.80 -6.89 3.41
C ASP A 172 10.20 -6.29 3.65
N GLU A 173 10.33 -4.96 3.60
CA GLU A 173 11.59 -4.27 3.88
C GLU A 173 12.06 -4.46 5.34
N LEU A 174 11.13 -4.53 6.29
CA LEU A 174 11.47 -4.84 7.69
C LEU A 174 12.02 -6.27 7.85
N CYS A 175 11.59 -7.21 6.99
CA CYS A 175 12.07 -8.59 7.03
C CYS A 175 13.38 -8.79 6.28
N TYR A 176 13.52 -8.17 5.10
CA TYR A 176 14.54 -8.59 4.12
C TYR A 176 15.52 -7.49 3.71
N GLN A 177 15.35 -6.28 4.21
CA GLN A 177 16.13 -5.09 3.81
C GLN A 177 16.18 -4.91 2.28
N HIS A 178 15.68 -3.78 1.80
CA HIS A 178 15.70 -3.47 0.36
C HIS A 178 16.91 -2.65 -0.04
N TYR A 179 17.50 -1.90 0.88
CA TYR A 179 18.51 -0.89 0.61
C TYR A 179 19.77 -1.12 1.45
N THR A 180 20.93 -0.83 0.87
CA THR A 180 22.23 -0.87 1.56
C THR A 180 22.40 0.32 2.51
N ASP A 181 21.98 1.51 2.06
CA ASP A 181 22.02 2.75 2.84
C ASP A 181 20.79 3.64 2.56
N ARG A 182 19.84 3.65 3.50
CA ARG A 182 18.63 4.46 3.39
C ARG A 182 18.88 5.97 3.34
N SER A 183 20.00 6.46 3.86
CA SER A 183 20.33 7.89 3.82
C SER A 183 20.56 8.42 2.39
N GLN A 184 20.94 7.54 1.47
CA GLN A 184 21.17 7.88 0.06
C GLN A 184 19.88 7.96 -0.78
N LEU A 185 18.75 7.43 -0.30
CA LEU A 185 17.50 7.36 -1.07
C LEU A 185 16.96 8.74 -1.45
N SER A 186 17.15 9.74 -0.57
CA SER A 186 16.72 11.12 -0.78
C SER A 186 17.72 11.99 -1.56
N ASN A 187 18.88 11.44 -1.93
CA ASN A 187 19.85 12.17 -2.74
C ASN A 187 19.30 12.33 -4.18
N LYS A 188 19.26 13.54 -4.70
CA LYS A 188 18.68 13.84 -6.03
C LYS A 188 19.33 13.05 -7.18
N LYS A 189 20.60 12.68 -7.07
CA LYS A 189 21.27 11.83 -8.08
C LYS A 189 20.67 10.43 -8.18
N ASN A 190 20.00 9.96 -7.12
CA ASN A 190 19.36 8.66 -7.02
C ASN A 190 17.84 8.74 -7.23
N TYR A 191 17.31 9.89 -7.67
CA TYR A 191 15.89 10.00 -7.99
C TYR A 191 15.54 9.15 -9.21
N ALA A 192 14.33 8.58 -9.19
CA ALA A 192 13.79 7.84 -10.31
C ALA A 192 12.35 8.32 -10.62
N LYS A 193 11.89 8.07 -11.84
CA LYS A 193 10.55 8.47 -12.30
C LYS A 193 9.48 7.65 -11.58
N SER A 194 8.42 8.30 -11.12
CA SER A 194 7.28 7.67 -10.42
C SER A 194 6.18 7.31 -11.41
N SER A 195 5.68 6.07 -11.39
CA SER A 195 4.60 5.55 -12.26
C SER A 195 3.29 6.33 -12.11
N ILE A 196 2.93 6.70 -10.87
CA ILE A 196 1.65 7.35 -10.58
C ILE A 196 1.73 8.86 -10.76
N LEU A 197 2.78 9.51 -10.25
CA LEU A 197 2.91 10.98 -10.30
C LEU A 197 3.65 11.49 -11.55
N LYS A 198 4.30 10.59 -12.32
CA LYS A 198 5.06 10.91 -13.57
C LYS A 198 6.15 11.97 -13.39
N ILE A 199 6.75 12.05 -12.21
CA ILE A 199 7.82 12.98 -11.85
C ILE A 199 8.95 12.22 -11.18
N GLU A 200 10.14 12.82 -11.15
CA GLU A 200 11.26 12.31 -10.36
C GLU A 200 11.00 12.45 -8.86
N ARG A 201 11.30 11.38 -8.13
CA ARG A 201 11.11 11.27 -6.69
C ARG A 201 12.29 10.53 -6.04
N PRO A 202 12.45 10.64 -4.69
CA PRO A 202 13.32 9.75 -3.94
C PRO A 202 13.14 8.30 -4.38
N PHE A 203 14.24 7.56 -4.43
CA PHE A 203 14.30 6.24 -5.04
C PHE A 203 13.28 5.24 -4.48
N ASP A 204 13.14 5.19 -3.15
CA ASP A 204 12.13 4.38 -2.45
C ASP A 204 10.70 4.74 -2.86
N ASN A 205 10.41 6.03 -2.97
CA ASN A 205 9.09 6.49 -3.38
C ASN A 205 8.76 6.14 -4.85
N ALA A 206 9.76 6.14 -5.74
CA ALA A 206 9.58 5.70 -7.11
C ALA A 206 9.32 4.19 -7.16
N PHE A 207 10.06 3.40 -6.39
CA PHE A 207 9.86 1.97 -6.28
C PHE A 207 8.49 1.61 -5.70
N HIS A 208 8.09 2.21 -4.58
CA HIS A 208 6.73 2.02 -4.03
C HIS A 208 5.65 2.36 -5.07
N SER A 209 5.81 3.46 -5.81
CA SER A 209 4.88 3.86 -6.87
C SER A 209 4.79 2.82 -8.00
N LEU A 210 5.90 2.19 -8.36
CA LEU A 210 5.95 1.12 -9.36
C LEU A 210 5.20 -0.13 -8.89
N VAL A 211 5.49 -0.58 -7.67
CA VAL A 211 4.83 -1.76 -7.09
C VAL A 211 3.33 -1.52 -6.96
N VAL A 212 2.92 -0.35 -6.46
CA VAL A 212 1.50 0.02 -6.36
C VAL A 212 0.81 0.01 -7.73
N ALA A 213 1.43 0.63 -8.75
CA ALA A 213 0.85 0.64 -10.10
C ALA A 213 0.68 -0.79 -10.66
N HIS A 214 1.66 -1.66 -10.44
CA HIS A 214 1.58 -3.08 -10.80
C HIS A 214 0.42 -3.80 -10.10
N GLU A 215 0.30 -3.65 -8.77
CA GLU A 215 -0.77 -4.29 -7.98
C GLU A 215 -2.16 -3.84 -8.43
N ILE A 216 -2.34 -2.53 -8.74
CA ILE A 216 -3.60 -2.01 -9.28
C ILE A 216 -3.90 -2.59 -10.66
N LEU A 217 -2.92 -2.67 -11.56
CA LEU A 217 -3.08 -3.27 -12.89
C LEU A 217 -3.51 -4.74 -12.78
N ARG A 218 -2.90 -5.49 -11.88
CA ARG A 218 -3.27 -6.90 -11.62
C ARG A 218 -4.66 -7.03 -11.01
N TYR A 219 -5.00 -6.16 -10.06
CA TYR A 219 -6.35 -6.12 -9.48
C TYR A 219 -7.41 -5.85 -10.55
N ARG A 220 -7.16 -4.91 -11.46
CA ARG A 220 -8.08 -4.62 -12.58
C ARG A 220 -8.24 -5.78 -13.57
N GLN A 221 -7.23 -6.63 -13.75
CA GLN A 221 -7.39 -7.84 -14.55
C GLN A 221 -8.45 -8.79 -13.97
N GLU A 222 -8.61 -8.84 -12.65
CA GLU A 222 -9.59 -9.68 -11.97
C GLU A 222 -10.94 -8.97 -11.81
N ALA A 223 -10.93 -7.69 -11.46
CA ALA A 223 -12.13 -6.89 -11.17
C ALA A 223 -12.80 -6.28 -12.43
N GLY A 224 -12.05 -6.16 -13.52
CA GLY A 224 -12.42 -5.40 -14.70
C GLY A 224 -11.90 -3.95 -14.67
N GLU A 225 -11.77 -3.36 -15.87
CA GLU A 225 -11.36 -1.96 -16.02
C GLU A 225 -12.49 -1.02 -15.58
N PRO A 226 -12.23 -0.03 -14.70
CA PRO A 226 -13.25 0.95 -14.36
C PRO A 226 -13.58 1.83 -15.56
N SER A 227 -14.88 2.04 -15.84
CA SER A 227 -15.34 2.83 -16.99
C SER A 227 -14.93 4.31 -16.90
N ASN A 228 -14.78 4.85 -15.69
CA ASN A 228 -14.34 6.22 -15.44
C ASN A 228 -13.51 6.27 -14.14
N PRO A 229 -12.21 5.94 -14.20
CA PRO A 229 -11.37 5.86 -13.02
C PRO A 229 -11.10 7.24 -12.40
N HIS A 230 -11.34 7.39 -11.09
CA HIS A 230 -11.13 8.64 -10.35
C HIS A 230 -9.87 8.63 -9.49
N VAL A 231 -9.39 7.45 -9.10
CA VAL A 231 -8.25 7.30 -8.17
C VAL A 231 -6.94 7.13 -8.92
N HIS A 232 -6.92 6.27 -9.91
CA HIS A 232 -5.73 6.00 -10.73
C HIS A 232 -6.01 6.26 -12.21
N PRO A 233 -4.98 6.51 -13.03
CA PRO A 233 -5.15 6.68 -14.48
C PRO A 233 -5.71 5.39 -15.13
N PRO A 234 -6.24 5.47 -16.37
CA PRO A 234 -6.55 4.28 -17.17
C PRO A 234 -5.35 3.32 -17.26
N SER A 235 -5.62 2.01 -17.37
CA SER A 235 -4.60 0.97 -17.30
C SER A 235 -3.51 1.11 -18.33
N GLU A 236 -3.81 1.48 -19.58
CA GLU A 236 -2.79 1.70 -20.62
C GLU A 236 -1.78 2.79 -20.23
N GLN A 237 -2.28 3.91 -19.69
CA GLN A 237 -1.41 5.02 -19.26
C GLN A 237 -0.55 4.61 -18.04
N MET A 238 -1.12 3.85 -17.13
CA MET A 238 -0.41 3.39 -15.94
C MET A 238 0.63 2.33 -16.29
N LEU A 239 0.33 1.42 -17.22
CA LEU A 239 1.26 0.42 -17.73
C LEU A 239 2.47 1.07 -18.42
N SER A 240 2.22 1.99 -19.38
CA SER A 240 3.28 2.75 -20.05
C SER A 240 4.19 3.48 -19.06
N ALA A 241 3.59 4.22 -18.10
CA ALA A 241 4.35 4.92 -17.07
C ALA A 241 5.13 3.96 -16.14
N SER A 242 4.62 2.76 -15.90
CA SER A 242 5.30 1.74 -15.08
C SER A 242 6.53 1.16 -15.79
N LEU A 243 6.43 0.88 -17.09
CA LEU A 243 7.58 0.43 -17.89
C LEU A 243 8.68 1.51 -17.95
N GLU A 244 8.32 2.79 -18.11
CA GLU A 244 9.28 3.89 -18.01
C GLU A 244 9.93 3.97 -16.62
N THR A 245 9.16 3.73 -15.57
CA THR A 245 9.67 3.73 -14.20
C THR A 245 10.66 2.59 -13.96
N VAL A 246 10.39 1.38 -14.49
CA VAL A 246 11.34 0.25 -14.46
C VAL A 246 12.68 0.66 -15.04
N GLN A 247 12.69 1.27 -16.23
CA GLN A 247 13.93 1.71 -16.88
C GLN A 247 14.66 2.77 -16.04
N SER A 248 13.91 3.72 -15.47
CA SER A 248 14.48 4.76 -14.62
C SER A 248 15.11 4.19 -13.34
N ILE A 249 14.45 3.23 -12.69
CA ILE A 249 14.97 2.55 -11.49
C ILE A 249 16.22 1.74 -11.85
N LYS A 250 16.19 0.96 -12.95
CA LYS A 250 17.34 0.16 -13.40
C LYS A 250 18.55 1.04 -13.70
N SER A 251 18.35 2.20 -14.32
CA SER A 251 19.44 3.14 -14.53
C SER A 251 20.12 3.60 -13.23
N VAL A 252 19.38 3.76 -12.14
CA VAL A 252 19.97 4.07 -10.83
C VAL A 252 20.69 2.85 -10.25
N VAL A 253 20.06 1.67 -10.30
CA VAL A 253 20.64 0.41 -9.78
C VAL A 253 21.97 0.07 -10.46
N ASP A 254 22.04 0.18 -11.80
CA ASP A 254 23.23 -0.15 -12.57
C ASP A 254 24.43 0.79 -12.30
N ASN A 255 24.16 1.98 -11.77
CA ASN A 255 25.18 2.99 -11.47
C ASN A 255 25.49 3.15 -9.96
N THR A 256 24.89 2.30 -9.09
CA THR A 256 25.03 2.43 -7.63
C THR A 256 24.94 1.07 -6.93
N ASP A 257 25.54 0.97 -5.75
CA ASP A 257 25.37 -0.18 -4.83
C ASP A 257 24.20 0.06 -3.84
N LEU A 258 23.13 0.68 -4.29
CA LEU A 258 22.07 1.20 -3.41
C LEU A 258 21.13 0.11 -2.91
N VAL A 259 21.02 -1.02 -3.63
CA VAL A 259 19.98 -2.02 -3.42
C VAL A 259 20.52 -3.36 -2.95
N GLN A 260 19.69 -4.07 -2.20
CA GLN A 260 19.91 -5.44 -1.76
C GLN A 260 19.28 -6.46 -2.73
N PRO A 261 19.68 -7.74 -2.69
CA PRO A 261 19.16 -8.76 -3.59
C PRO A 261 17.62 -8.88 -3.60
N ARG A 262 16.97 -8.68 -2.44
CA ARG A 262 15.51 -8.73 -2.34
C ARG A 262 14.82 -7.64 -3.17
N PHE A 263 15.35 -6.44 -3.19
CA PHE A 263 14.85 -5.36 -4.05
C PHE A 263 14.90 -5.77 -5.54
N SER A 264 16.05 -6.30 -5.97
CA SER A 264 16.26 -6.73 -7.37
C SER A 264 15.32 -7.88 -7.76
N GLU A 265 15.06 -8.82 -6.84
CA GLU A 265 14.09 -9.89 -7.03
C GLU A 265 12.68 -9.33 -7.28
N ILE A 266 12.22 -8.41 -6.44
CA ILE A 266 10.90 -7.78 -6.58
C ILE A 266 10.82 -7.00 -7.90
N LEU A 267 11.83 -6.19 -8.21
CA LEU A 267 11.88 -5.40 -9.44
C LEU A 267 11.79 -6.30 -10.69
N GLY A 268 12.52 -7.42 -10.71
CA GLY A 268 12.50 -8.39 -11.81
C GLY A 268 11.14 -9.07 -11.98
N LYS A 269 10.47 -9.43 -10.88
CA LYS A 269 9.10 -9.98 -10.91
C LYS A 269 8.09 -8.98 -11.45
N VAL A 270 8.16 -7.71 -10.99
CA VAL A 270 7.30 -6.61 -11.47
C VAL A 270 7.52 -6.37 -12.97
N GLU A 271 8.77 -6.24 -13.42
CA GLU A 271 9.12 -6.03 -14.83
C GLU A 271 8.55 -7.16 -15.72
N THR A 272 8.79 -8.41 -15.31
CA THR A 272 8.28 -9.59 -16.05
C THR A 272 6.75 -9.56 -16.16
N SER A 273 6.07 -9.27 -15.06
CA SER A 273 4.60 -9.21 -15.03
C SER A 273 4.04 -8.04 -15.86
N LEU A 274 4.69 -6.86 -15.84
CA LEU A 274 4.29 -5.72 -16.67
C LEU A 274 4.41 -6.02 -18.17
N HIS A 275 5.45 -6.72 -18.61
CA HIS A 275 5.58 -7.16 -20.02
C HIS A 275 4.53 -8.22 -20.41
N GLN A 276 4.11 -9.07 -19.47
CA GLN A 276 2.99 -9.99 -19.73
C GLN A 276 1.67 -9.22 -19.91
N LEU A 277 1.43 -8.22 -19.05
CA LEU A 277 0.27 -7.33 -19.17
C LEU A 277 0.27 -6.58 -20.51
N GLU A 278 1.40 -6.03 -20.93
CA GLU A 278 1.54 -5.32 -22.22
C GLU A 278 1.12 -6.20 -23.39
N LYS A 279 1.58 -7.47 -23.43
CA LYS A 279 1.18 -8.42 -24.47
C LYS A 279 -0.32 -8.70 -24.47
N SER A 280 -0.94 -8.82 -23.27
CA SER A 280 -2.38 -9.07 -23.15
C SER A 280 -3.21 -7.89 -23.68
N PHE A 281 -2.82 -6.65 -23.39
CA PHE A 281 -3.49 -5.46 -23.93
C PHE A 281 -3.39 -5.37 -25.46
N GLN A 282 -2.22 -5.70 -26.05
CA GLN A 282 -2.05 -5.71 -27.51
C GLN A 282 -2.94 -6.73 -28.23
N THR A 283 -3.18 -7.88 -27.60
CA THR A 283 -4.01 -8.96 -28.19
C THR A 283 -5.48 -8.59 -28.24
N VAL A 284 -5.98 -7.80 -27.28
CA VAL A 284 -7.40 -7.37 -27.20
C VAL A 284 -7.73 -6.31 -28.27
N VAL A 285 -6.76 -5.53 -28.73
CA VAL A 285 -6.97 -4.46 -29.73
C VAL A 285 -7.05 -5.01 -31.17
N VAL A 286 -6.68 -6.26 -31.42
CA VAL A 286 -6.61 -6.88 -32.77
C VAL A 286 -7.88 -7.70 -33.09
N VAL A 287 -8.84 -7.80 -32.19
CA VAL A 287 -10.14 -8.49 -32.38
C VAL A 287 -11.27 -7.47 -32.50
#